data_1f71b69830e2308b2f3e544a448763c8
#
_entry.id   1f71b69830e2308b2f3e544a448763c8
#
_cell.length_a   1.000
_cell.length_b   1.000
_cell.length_c   1.000
_cell.angle_alpha   90.00
_cell.angle_beta   90.00
_cell.angle_gamma   90.00
#
_symmetry.space_group_name_H-M   'P 1'
#
loop_
_entity.id
_entity.type
_entity.pdbx_description
1 polymer ?
#
loop_
_entity_poly.entity_id
_entity_poly.type
_entity_poly.pdbx_seq_one_letter_code
_entity_poly.pdbx_strand_id
1 'polypeptide(L)'
;MKKQLLFIQGGGQGAYAADLKLAANLQALLGFECDVLYPKMPDEGRPVYGAWKARIAADLSVLEGEAILIGHSLGASFVMKYLTEEKPSKPVAGVFLLAAPYWGAEDWEVEEYALGERWVSAFSDIQPIYLYHSRDDEIVPFTHLERYAERFPEAIIRKLDGRGHQFNNDLFEVAQVIKTL
;
A
#
# COMPACT_ATOMS: atom_id res chain seq x y z
N MET A 1 5.92 15.68 -17.35
CA MET A 1 6.49 14.37 -16.95
C MET A 1 5.33 13.45 -16.56
N LYS A 2 5.43 12.16 -16.82
CA LYS A 2 4.43 11.19 -16.38
C LYS A 2 4.50 11.02 -14.86
N LYS A 3 3.35 10.83 -14.19
CA LYS A 3 3.33 10.41 -12.79
C LYS A 3 3.84 8.99 -12.67
N GLN A 4 4.70 8.74 -11.71
CA GLN A 4 5.27 7.40 -11.48
C GLN A 4 4.74 6.79 -10.19
N LEU A 5 4.22 5.59 -10.30
CA LEU A 5 3.63 4.86 -9.20
C LEU A 5 4.47 3.61 -8.90
N LEU A 6 4.72 3.35 -7.62
CA LEU A 6 5.30 2.09 -7.16
C LEU A 6 4.21 1.29 -6.43
N PHE A 7 3.83 0.16 -7.00
CA PHE A 7 2.82 -0.73 -6.44
C PHE A 7 3.50 -1.95 -5.79
N ILE A 8 3.32 -2.12 -4.50
CA ILE A 8 3.86 -3.23 -3.70
C ILE A 8 2.78 -4.26 -3.45
N GLN A 9 3.03 -5.49 -3.90
CA GLN A 9 2.13 -6.65 -3.80
C GLN A 9 1.86 -7.07 -2.35
N GLY A 10 0.83 -7.89 -2.16
CA GLY A 10 0.60 -8.64 -0.93
C GLY A 10 1.63 -9.74 -0.68
N GLY A 11 1.56 -10.36 0.51
CA GLY A 11 2.35 -11.52 0.88
C GLY A 11 1.58 -12.82 0.70
N GLY A 12 2.30 -13.94 0.62
CA GLY A 12 1.76 -15.28 0.46
C GLY A 12 2.05 -15.87 -0.91
N GLN A 13 2.03 -17.20 -0.97
CA GLN A 13 2.30 -17.95 -2.21
C GLN A 13 1.32 -17.52 -3.32
N GLY A 14 1.85 -17.03 -4.43
CA GLY A 14 1.04 -16.60 -5.59
C GLY A 14 0.51 -15.17 -5.52
N ALA A 15 0.83 -14.40 -4.47
CA ALA A 15 0.38 -13.02 -4.30
C ALA A 15 0.80 -12.11 -5.45
N TYR A 16 2.02 -12.27 -5.99
CA TYR A 16 2.47 -11.53 -7.16
C TYR A 16 1.55 -11.70 -8.37
N ALA A 17 1.18 -12.94 -8.67
CA ALA A 17 0.31 -13.24 -9.81
C ALA A 17 -1.13 -12.74 -9.59
N ALA A 18 -1.62 -12.77 -8.36
CA ALA A 18 -2.93 -12.25 -8.00
C ALA A 18 -2.98 -10.73 -8.17
N ASP A 19 -2.03 -10.01 -7.58
CA ASP A 19 -1.99 -8.55 -7.59
C ASP A 19 -1.54 -7.95 -8.94
N LEU A 20 -0.93 -8.76 -9.81
CA LEU A 20 -0.65 -8.33 -11.19
C LEU A 20 -1.93 -7.86 -11.90
N LYS A 21 -3.08 -8.44 -11.57
CA LYS A 21 -4.37 -8.03 -12.12
C LYS A 21 -4.78 -6.65 -11.62
N LEU A 22 -4.53 -6.36 -10.33
CA LEU A 22 -4.77 -5.03 -9.75
C LEU A 22 -3.86 -3.97 -10.40
N ALA A 23 -2.57 -4.26 -10.50
CA ALA A 23 -1.61 -3.34 -11.11
C ALA A 23 -1.91 -3.07 -12.59
N ALA A 24 -2.28 -4.11 -13.34
CA ALA A 24 -2.68 -3.99 -14.74
C ALA A 24 -3.98 -3.19 -14.92
N ASN A 25 -4.99 -3.44 -14.07
CA ASN A 25 -6.23 -2.67 -14.08
C ASN A 25 -5.94 -1.19 -13.76
N LEU A 26 -5.14 -0.90 -12.74
CA LEU A 26 -4.77 0.45 -12.39
C LEU A 26 -4.04 1.16 -13.54
N GLN A 27 -3.06 0.49 -14.18
CA GLN A 27 -2.37 1.05 -15.35
C GLN A 27 -3.34 1.36 -16.49
N ALA A 28 -4.28 0.46 -16.78
CA ALA A 28 -5.29 0.67 -17.82
C ALA A 28 -6.20 1.87 -17.50
N LEU A 29 -6.63 2.00 -16.25
CA LEU A 29 -7.47 3.12 -15.81
C LEU A 29 -6.75 4.47 -15.83
N LEU A 30 -5.46 4.49 -15.50
CA LEU A 30 -4.65 5.72 -15.49
C LEU A 30 -4.17 6.15 -16.88
N GLY A 31 -4.09 5.20 -17.84
CA GLY A 31 -3.68 5.49 -19.20
C GLY A 31 -2.22 5.89 -19.35
N PHE A 32 -1.92 6.73 -20.34
CA PHE A 32 -0.54 7.12 -20.69
C PHE A 32 0.07 8.21 -19.81
N GLU A 33 -0.70 8.82 -18.94
CA GLU A 33 -0.23 9.91 -18.07
C GLU A 33 0.52 9.41 -16.83
N CYS A 34 0.39 8.12 -16.54
CA CYS A 34 1.01 7.47 -15.40
C CYS A 34 1.73 6.19 -15.83
N ASP A 35 2.83 5.87 -15.14
CA ASP A 35 3.52 4.60 -15.27
C ASP A 35 3.47 3.85 -13.93
N VAL A 36 2.90 2.64 -13.94
CA VAL A 36 2.81 1.78 -12.75
C VAL A 36 3.96 0.79 -12.74
N LEU A 37 4.95 1.03 -11.89
CA LEU A 37 6.01 0.07 -11.60
C LEU A 37 5.48 -0.98 -10.60
N TYR A 38 5.44 -2.24 -11.03
CA TYR A 38 4.99 -3.37 -10.23
C TYR A 38 6.10 -4.43 -10.13
N PRO A 39 7.02 -4.28 -9.17
CA PRO A 39 8.14 -5.21 -8.99
C PRO A 39 7.68 -6.49 -8.30
N LYS A 40 8.31 -7.63 -8.66
CA LYS A 40 8.17 -8.84 -7.87
C LYS A 40 8.97 -8.71 -6.59
N MET A 41 8.29 -8.83 -5.45
CA MET A 41 8.95 -8.76 -4.14
C MET A 41 9.68 -10.08 -3.79
N PRO A 42 10.77 -10.01 -3.01
CA PRO A 42 11.53 -11.20 -2.61
C PRO A 42 10.70 -12.16 -1.77
N ASP A 43 10.80 -13.46 -2.07
CA ASP A 43 10.20 -14.58 -1.32
C ASP A 43 8.78 -14.30 -0.78
N GLU A 44 7.85 -14.07 -1.69
CA GLU A 44 6.45 -13.74 -1.35
C GLU A 44 5.77 -14.77 -0.43
N GLY A 45 6.22 -16.05 -0.49
CA GLY A 45 5.69 -17.12 0.34
C GLY A 45 6.18 -17.08 1.80
N ARG A 46 7.31 -16.43 2.05
CA ARG A 46 7.89 -16.19 3.38
C ARG A 46 8.50 -14.78 3.46
N PRO A 47 7.68 -13.75 3.45
CA PRO A 47 8.16 -12.39 3.40
C PRO A 47 9.03 -12.04 4.60
N VAL A 48 10.21 -11.48 4.34
CA VAL A 48 11.10 -10.91 5.35
C VAL A 48 11.13 -9.40 5.13
N TYR A 49 10.71 -8.64 6.13
CA TYR A 49 10.55 -7.19 5.99
C TYR A 49 11.84 -6.49 5.52
N GLY A 50 13.01 -6.87 6.08
CA GLY A 50 14.29 -6.27 5.68
C GLY A 50 14.60 -6.41 4.18
N ALA A 51 14.27 -7.56 3.58
CA ALA A 51 14.45 -7.79 2.14
C ALA A 51 13.48 -6.95 1.30
N TRP A 52 12.22 -6.86 1.73
CA TRP A 52 11.22 -6.01 1.07
C TRP A 52 11.54 -4.52 1.21
N LYS A 53 11.96 -4.09 2.40
CA LYS A 53 12.43 -2.72 2.66
C LYS A 53 13.54 -2.31 1.69
N ALA A 54 14.56 -3.14 1.54
CA ALA A 54 15.67 -2.89 0.60
C ALA A 54 15.18 -2.80 -0.85
N ARG A 55 14.23 -3.66 -1.24
CA ARG A 55 13.63 -3.66 -2.58
C ARG A 55 12.80 -2.39 -2.81
N ILE A 56 11.96 -1.98 -1.87
CA ILE A 56 11.18 -0.74 -1.94
C ILE A 56 12.11 0.47 -2.11
N ALA A 57 13.19 0.55 -1.31
CA ALA A 57 14.16 1.63 -1.41
C ALA A 57 14.84 1.68 -2.79
N ALA A 58 15.25 0.54 -3.33
CA ALA A 58 15.87 0.43 -4.65
C ALA A 58 14.90 0.86 -5.76
N ASP A 59 13.67 0.36 -5.74
CA ASP A 59 12.66 0.69 -6.76
C ASP A 59 12.24 2.18 -6.69
N LEU A 60 12.13 2.77 -5.48
CA LEU A 60 11.92 4.20 -5.34
C LEU A 60 13.05 5.04 -5.91
N SER A 61 14.28 4.60 -5.76
CA SER A 61 15.45 5.37 -6.19
C SER A 61 15.51 5.58 -7.70
N VAL A 62 14.94 4.67 -8.49
CA VAL A 62 14.96 4.73 -9.96
C VAL A 62 13.77 5.48 -10.55
N LEU A 63 12.74 5.82 -9.76
CA LEU A 63 11.65 6.66 -10.23
C LEU A 63 12.13 8.10 -10.51
N GLU A 64 11.44 8.78 -11.40
CA GLU A 64 11.72 10.18 -11.74
C GLU A 64 10.67 11.10 -11.09
N GLY A 65 11.13 12.24 -10.52
CA GLY A 65 10.24 13.22 -9.90
C GLY A 65 9.59 12.73 -8.59
N GLU A 66 8.32 13.04 -8.42
CA GLU A 66 7.54 12.63 -7.26
C GLU A 66 6.95 11.24 -7.46
N ALA A 67 6.96 10.43 -6.40
CA ALA A 67 6.43 9.08 -6.41
C ALA A 67 5.03 9.00 -5.78
N ILE A 68 4.17 8.16 -6.34
CA ILE A 68 2.94 7.71 -5.67
C ILE A 68 3.18 6.28 -5.21
N LEU A 69 2.98 6.03 -3.92
CA LEU A 69 3.15 4.70 -3.32
C LEU A 69 1.81 4.00 -3.16
N ILE A 70 1.76 2.75 -3.59
CA ILE A 70 0.58 1.90 -3.42
C ILE A 70 1.04 0.60 -2.79
N GLY A 71 0.34 0.13 -1.78
CA GLY A 71 0.55 -1.19 -1.20
C GLY A 71 -0.76 -1.93 -1.06
N HIS A 72 -0.75 -3.23 -1.35
CA HIS A 72 -1.88 -4.12 -1.11
C HIS A 72 -1.56 -5.11 0.01
N SER A 73 -2.50 -5.32 0.93
CA SER A 73 -2.36 -6.32 2.00
C SER A 73 -1.05 -6.13 2.77
N LEU A 74 -0.20 -7.15 2.87
CA LEU A 74 1.12 -7.06 3.49
C LEU A 74 2.00 -5.96 2.88
N GLY A 75 1.90 -5.75 1.56
CA GLY A 75 2.61 -4.66 0.88
C GLY A 75 2.23 -3.29 1.41
N ALA A 76 0.96 -3.09 1.77
CA ALA A 76 0.51 -1.86 2.41
C ALA A 76 1.15 -1.66 3.78
N SER A 77 1.23 -2.73 4.60
CA SER A 77 1.92 -2.70 5.91
C SER A 77 3.40 -2.36 5.74
N PHE A 78 4.06 -2.95 4.75
CA PHE A 78 5.49 -2.74 4.54
C PHE A 78 5.81 -1.37 3.94
N VAL A 79 4.94 -0.82 3.09
CA VAL A 79 5.04 0.58 2.66
C VAL A 79 4.92 1.52 3.86
N MET A 80 3.92 1.32 4.72
CA MET A 80 3.78 2.12 5.94
C MET A 80 5.03 2.02 6.82
N LYS A 81 5.49 0.80 7.11
CA LYS A 81 6.65 0.58 7.96
C LYS A 81 7.92 1.21 7.36
N TYR A 82 8.14 1.07 6.06
CA TYR A 82 9.23 1.73 5.36
C TYR A 82 9.21 3.25 5.57
N LEU A 83 8.06 3.89 5.40
CA LEU A 83 7.90 5.34 5.55
C LEU A 83 8.07 5.83 7.01
N THR A 84 7.90 4.94 8.00
CA THR A 84 8.17 5.28 9.41
C THR A 84 9.64 5.17 9.79
N GLU A 85 10.42 4.39 9.06
CA GLU A 85 11.81 4.10 9.38
C GLU A 85 12.79 4.86 8.48
N GLU A 86 12.40 5.16 7.26
CA GLU A 86 13.25 5.75 6.24
C GLU A 86 12.67 7.04 5.67
N LYS A 87 13.54 7.99 5.40
CA LYS A 87 13.17 9.13 4.56
C LYS A 87 13.22 8.68 3.09
N PRO A 88 12.11 8.73 2.34
CA PRO A 88 12.10 8.35 0.94
C PRO A 88 13.13 9.14 0.13
N SER A 89 13.79 8.46 -0.82
CA SER A 89 14.78 9.10 -1.72
C SER A 89 14.16 10.08 -2.71
N LYS A 90 12.83 10.04 -2.85
CA LYS A 90 12.02 10.92 -3.71
C LYS A 90 10.89 11.55 -2.91
N PRO A 91 10.42 12.74 -3.27
CA PRO A 91 9.17 13.27 -2.73
C PRO A 91 8.01 12.30 -2.99
N VAL A 92 7.11 12.17 -2.03
CA VAL A 92 5.93 11.30 -2.13
C VAL A 92 4.70 12.18 -2.30
N ALA A 93 4.06 12.08 -3.46
CA ALA A 93 2.88 12.86 -3.82
C ALA A 93 1.58 12.29 -3.22
N GLY A 94 1.60 11.02 -2.78
CA GLY A 94 0.47 10.37 -2.14
C GLY A 94 0.75 8.90 -1.84
N VAL A 95 0.06 8.37 -0.83
CA VAL A 95 0.17 6.97 -0.38
C VAL A 95 -1.22 6.34 -0.38
N PHE A 96 -1.34 5.16 -0.99
CA PHE A 96 -2.57 4.40 -1.10
C PHE A 96 -2.38 3.02 -0.49
N LEU A 97 -3.08 2.75 0.59
CA LEU A 97 -2.96 1.52 1.38
C LEU A 97 -4.25 0.72 1.23
N LEU A 98 -4.17 -0.41 0.54
CA LEU A 98 -5.29 -1.24 0.17
C LEU A 98 -5.33 -2.48 1.06
N ALA A 99 -6.44 -2.70 1.79
CA ALA A 99 -6.65 -3.84 2.68
C ALA A 99 -5.46 -4.09 3.63
N ALA A 100 -4.95 -3.02 4.26
CA ALA A 100 -3.76 -3.08 5.10
C ALA A 100 -4.04 -3.82 6.42
N PRO A 101 -3.33 -4.91 6.74
CA PRO A 101 -3.38 -5.53 8.06
C PRO A 101 -2.83 -4.59 9.14
N TYR A 102 -3.51 -4.54 10.29
CA TYR A 102 -3.02 -3.86 11.48
C TYR A 102 -2.31 -4.88 12.38
N TRP A 103 -0.99 -4.89 12.35
CA TRP A 103 -0.17 -5.82 13.13
C TRP A 103 -0.12 -5.44 14.62
N GLY A 104 -0.17 -6.44 15.49
CA GLY A 104 -0.32 -6.28 16.93
C GLY A 104 -1.78 -6.30 17.41
N ALA A 105 -2.72 -6.63 16.52
CA ALA A 105 -4.12 -6.87 16.85
C ALA A 105 -4.42 -8.37 16.80
N GLU A 106 -5.01 -8.92 17.87
CA GLU A 106 -5.47 -10.31 17.98
C GLU A 106 -4.56 -11.30 17.21
N ASP A 107 -5.08 -12.24 16.42
CA ASP A 107 -4.29 -13.26 15.70
C ASP A 107 -3.25 -12.73 14.66
N TRP A 108 -3.02 -11.43 14.60
CA TRP A 108 -2.07 -10.76 13.70
C TRP A 108 -0.79 -10.30 14.44
N GLU A 109 -0.20 -11.17 15.23
CA GLU A 109 0.94 -10.88 16.09
C GLU A 109 2.28 -11.28 15.42
N VAL A 110 2.69 -10.57 14.39
CA VAL A 110 4.04 -10.66 13.84
C VAL A 110 4.80 -9.39 14.18
N GLU A 111 5.64 -9.46 15.21
CA GLU A 111 6.38 -8.30 15.73
C GLU A 111 7.22 -7.60 14.65
N GLU A 112 7.84 -8.36 13.77
CA GLU A 112 8.62 -7.82 12.64
C GLU A 112 7.79 -6.91 11.73
N TYR A 113 6.48 -7.13 11.64
CA TYR A 113 5.59 -6.37 10.75
C TYR A 113 4.90 -5.20 11.43
N ALA A 114 4.88 -5.18 12.76
CA ALA A 114 4.24 -4.15 13.55
C ALA A 114 4.91 -2.78 13.38
N LEU A 115 4.10 -1.73 13.47
CA LEU A 115 4.57 -0.35 13.52
C LEU A 115 4.97 0.02 14.95
N GLY A 116 6.00 0.84 15.10
CA GLY A 116 6.41 1.36 16.41
C GLY A 116 5.34 2.29 17.01
N GLU A 117 5.39 2.52 18.34
CA GLU A 117 4.36 3.29 19.06
C GLU A 117 4.06 4.68 18.49
N ARG A 118 5.07 5.38 17.98
CA ARG A 118 4.98 6.74 17.45
C ARG A 118 4.91 6.81 15.92
N TRP A 119 4.48 5.74 15.27
CA TRP A 119 4.48 5.64 13.81
C TRP A 119 3.70 6.76 13.11
N VAL A 120 2.60 7.26 13.71
CA VAL A 120 1.77 8.32 13.10
C VAL A 120 2.56 9.60 12.84
N SER A 121 3.45 9.98 13.77
CA SER A 121 4.24 11.21 13.62
C SER A 121 5.22 11.19 12.44
N ALA A 122 5.57 10.03 11.94
CA ALA A 122 6.44 9.90 10.78
C ALA A 122 5.75 10.34 9.46
N PHE A 123 4.43 10.44 9.48
CA PHE A 123 3.65 10.84 8.30
C PHE A 123 3.30 12.32 8.26
N SER A 124 3.78 13.14 9.20
CA SER A 124 3.48 14.59 9.23
C SER A 124 3.82 15.30 7.92
N ASP A 125 4.89 14.87 7.26
CA ASP A 125 5.41 15.46 6.02
C ASP A 125 5.01 14.67 4.76
N ILE A 126 4.23 13.61 4.92
CA ILE A 126 3.80 12.72 3.82
C ILE A 126 2.27 12.73 3.75
N GLN A 127 1.71 13.53 2.89
CA GLN A 127 0.27 13.66 2.69
C GLN A 127 -0.05 13.91 1.21
N PRO A 128 -1.17 13.42 0.67
CA PRO A 128 -2.25 12.69 1.37
C PRO A 128 -1.98 11.18 1.51
N ILE A 129 -2.59 10.56 2.54
CA ILE A 129 -2.58 9.12 2.77
C ILE A 129 -4.01 8.59 2.74
N TYR A 130 -4.24 7.59 1.90
CA TYR A 130 -5.54 6.96 1.72
C TYR A 130 -5.50 5.51 2.20
N LEU A 131 -6.48 5.12 3.00
CA LEU A 131 -6.70 3.74 3.41
C LEU A 131 -8.02 3.24 2.81
N TYR A 132 -7.94 2.22 1.96
CA TYR A 132 -9.08 1.56 1.33
C TYR A 132 -9.29 0.18 1.92
N HIS A 133 -10.52 -0.17 2.25
CA HIS A 133 -10.86 -1.50 2.73
C HIS A 133 -12.31 -1.84 2.40
N SER A 134 -12.56 -3.07 1.99
CA SER A 134 -13.92 -3.57 1.76
C SER A 134 -14.47 -4.21 3.03
N ARG A 135 -15.77 -3.97 3.34
CA ARG A 135 -16.41 -4.56 4.53
C ARG A 135 -16.53 -6.06 4.48
N ASP A 136 -16.54 -6.63 3.29
CA ASP A 136 -16.63 -8.07 3.01
C ASP A 136 -15.26 -8.71 2.72
N ASP A 137 -14.16 -8.06 3.13
CA ASP A 137 -12.81 -8.62 3.02
C ASP A 137 -12.73 -9.92 3.83
N GLU A 138 -12.48 -11.02 3.13
CA GLU A 138 -12.46 -12.39 3.68
C GLU A 138 -11.10 -12.80 4.24
N ILE A 139 -10.07 -11.97 4.07
CA ILE A 139 -8.69 -12.24 4.51
C ILE A 139 -8.31 -11.33 5.67
N VAL A 140 -8.40 -10.01 5.48
CA VAL A 140 -8.08 -9.02 6.50
C VAL A 140 -9.38 -8.42 7.04
N PRO A 141 -9.75 -8.71 8.31
CA PRO A 141 -10.98 -8.20 8.89
C PRO A 141 -11.10 -6.68 8.78
N PHE A 142 -12.30 -6.19 8.48
CA PHE A 142 -12.56 -4.75 8.33
C PHE A 142 -12.22 -3.93 9.58
N THR A 143 -12.22 -4.55 10.75
CA THR A 143 -11.79 -3.95 12.02
C THR A 143 -10.35 -3.41 11.99
N HIS A 144 -9.50 -3.94 11.10
CA HIS A 144 -8.14 -3.41 10.91
C HIS A 144 -8.16 -1.97 10.37
N LEU A 145 -9.06 -1.66 9.43
CA LEU A 145 -9.26 -0.29 8.97
C LEU A 145 -9.76 0.62 10.09
N GLU A 146 -10.65 0.13 10.94
CA GLU A 146 -11.19 0.89 12.07
C GLU A 146 -10.09 1.25 13.06
N ARG A 147 -9.17 0.32 13.36
CA ARG A 147 -7.99 0.59 14.20
C ARG A 147 -7.05 1.64 13.61
N TYR A 148 -6.84 1.61 12.29
CA TYR A 148 -6.09 2.67 11.62
C TYR A 148 -6.82 4.02 11.72
N ALA A 149 -8.12 4.05 11.49
CA ALA A 149 -8.92 5.27 11.55
C ALA A 149 -8.90 5.93 12.95
N GLU A 150 -8.91 5.12 14.01
CA GLU A 150 -8.81 5.61 15.40
C GLU A 150 -7.45 6.23 15.71
N ARG A 151 -6.37 5.65 15.20
CA ARG A 151 -5.00 6.06 15.53
C ARG A 151 -4.38 7.04 14.55
N PHE A 152 -4.94 7.15 13.35
CA PHE A 152 -4.42 7.99 12.28
C PHE A 152 -5.51 8.91 11.70
N PRO A 153 -5.95 9.93 12.46
CA PRO A 153 -7.05 10.79 12.07
C PRO A 153 -6.77 11.64 10.82
N GLU A 154 -5.50 11.84 10.46
CA GLU A 154 -5.11 12.57 9.24
C GLU A 154 -5.27 11.71 7.97
N ALA A 155 -5.38 10.40 8.10
CA ALA A 155 -5.56 9.52 6.95
C ALA A 155 -6.98 9.63 6.37
N ILE A 156 -7.07 9.56 5.06
CA ILE A 156 -8.35 9.59 4.35
C ILE A 156 -8.90 8.17 4.23
N ILE A 157 -9.92 7.87 5.00
CA ILE A 157 -10.53 6.53 5.07
C ILE A 157 -11.54 6.34 3.95
N ARG A 158 -11.40 5.27 3.19
CA ARG A 158 -12.27 4.85 2.10
C ARG A 158 -12.85 3.47 2.37
N LYS A 159 -14.10 3.42 2.81
CA LYS A 159 -14.84 2.19 3.10
C LYS A 159 -15.58 1.75 1.83
N LEU A 160 -15.34 0.50 1.42
CA LEU A 160 -15.96 -0.09 0.25
C LEU A 160 -16.88 -1.24 0.66
N ASP A 161 -17.77 -1.64 -0.24
CA ASP A 161 -18.70 -2.75 -0.06
C ASP A 161 -18.66 -3.66 -1.28
N GLY A 162 -18.69 -4.98 -1.07
CA GLY A 162 -18.77 -5.97 -2.14
C GLY A 162 -17.51 -6.07 -3.01
N ARG A 163 -16.33 -5.67 -2.49
CA ARG A 163 -15.07 -5.69 -3.23
C ARG A 163 -14.14 -6.84 -2.82
N GLY A 164 -14.38 -7.45 -1.65
CA GLY A 164 -13.52 -8.50 -1.08
C GLY A 164 -12.08 -8.03 -0.85
N HIS A 165 -11.19 -8.96 -0.50
CA HIS A 165 -9.78 -8.66 -0.28
C HIS A 165 -9.08 -8.16 -1.56
N GLN A 166 -9.41 -8.75 -2.71
CA GLN A 166 -8.77 -8.47 -4.00
C GLN A 166 -9.46 -7.34 -4.78
N PHE A 167 -10.34 -6.56 -4.15
CA PHE A 167 -11.06 -5.42 -4.77
C PHE A 167 -11.75 -5.78 -6.09
N ASN A 168 -12.17 -7.04 -6.28
CA ASN A 168 -12.71 -7.57 -7.54
C ASN A 168 -11.76 -7.31 -8.75
N ASN A 169 -10.47 -7.13 -8.52
CA ASN A 169 -9.45 -6.72 -9.50
C ASN A 169 -9.78 -5.37 -10.20
N ASP A 170 -10.48 -4.47 -9.51
CA ASP A 170 -10.87 -3.15 -10.00
C ASP A 170 -10.49 -2.05 -9.00
N LEU A 171 -9.61 -1.16 -9.41
CA LEU A 171 -9.12 -0.02 -8.63
C LEU A 171 -9.65 1.32 -9.19
N PHE A 172 -10.87 1.33 -9.71
CA PHE A 172 -11.46 2.53 -10.28
C PHE A 172 -11.45 3.71 -9.31
N GLU A 173 -11.88 3.52 -8.05
CA GLU A 173 -11.93 4.59 -7.05
C GLU A 173 -10.54 5.13 -6.72
N VAL A 174 -9.53 4.25 -6.68
CA VAL A 174 -8.12 4.63 -6.47
C VAL A 174 -7.61 5.45 -7.65
N ALA A 175 -7.85 4.98 -8.88
CA ALA A 175 -7.44 5.67 -10.09
C ALA A 175 -8.05 7.07 -10.22
N GLN A 176 -9.33 7.24 -9.84
CA GLN A 176 -9.99 8.56 -9.86
C GLN A 176 -9.26 9.56 -8.94
N VAL A 177 -8.86 9.14 -7.75
CA VAL A 177 -8.12 10.02 -6.82
C VAL A 177 -6.73 10.32 -7.36
N ILE A 178 -5.99 9.33 -7.86
CA ILE A 178 -4.64 9.53 -8.40
C ILE A 178 -4.63 10.56 -9.56
N LYS A 179 -5.67 10.57 -10.38
CA LYS A 179 -5.80 11.56 -11.47
C LYS A 179 -5.90 12.99 -10.97
N THR A 180 -6.33 13.20 -9.73
CA THR A 180 -6.49 14.55 -9.14
C THR A 180 -5.26 15.05 -8.39
N LEU A 181 -4.29 14.20 -8.10
CA LEU A 181 -3.00 14.56 -7.52
C LEU A 181 -2.12 15.21 -8.59
#